data_9e5f5a440bc61add618b24ca5411af2f
#
_entry.id   9e5f5a440bc61add618b24ca5411af2f
#
_cell.length_a   1.000
_cell.length_b   1.000
_cell.length_c   1.000
_cell.angle_alpha   90.00
_cell.angle_beta   90.00
_cell.angle_gamma   90.00
#
_symmetry.space_group_name_H-M   'P 1'
#
loop_
_entity.id
_entity.type
_entity.pdbx_description
1 polymer ?
#
loop_
_entity_poly.entity_id
_entity_poly.type
_entity_poly.pdbx_seq_one_letter_code
_entity_poly.pdbx_strand_id
1 'polypeptide(L)'
;HSSNRRQRQMCIRDRYYRPDLNIKILRGNVETRIEKLNSGLYDAIILAKAGLDRLNINVGNIIPNEIIPPASSQGVIAIQSTTNGNNEYQKQLKMTLNKINDEKTFFETLAERSLLKTLDGSCRSPISASAHFTDSKELILYGAIATLDGTKVIRSKIKGSIKDAIKLGKELGNKIKAQTNGDFLFK
;
A
#
# COMPACT_ATOMS: atom_id res chain seq x y z
N HIS A 1 -5.84 -16.25 -2.84
CA HIS A 1 -5.69 -15.51 -4.12
C HIS A 1 -5.11 -14.08 -4.00
N SER A 2 -5.09 -13.45 -2.82
CA SER A 2 -4.60 -12.07 -2.67
C SER A 2 -3.07 -11.94 -2.63
N SER A 3 -2.35 -12.95 -2.12
CA SER A 3 -0.89 -12.90 -1.97
C SER A 3 -0.13 -12.86 -3.30
N ASN A 4 -0.58 -13.61 -4.29
CA ASN A 4 0.07 -13.65 -5.62
C ASN A 4 -0.02 -12.31 -6.39
N ARG A 5 -1.10 -11.54 -6.17
CA ARG A 5 -1.29 -10.23 -6.84
C ARG A 5 -0.37 -9.17 -6.26
N ARG A 6 -0.23 -9.12 -4.93
CA ARG A 6 0.66 -8.18 -4.23
C ARG A 6 2.12 -8.42 -4.61
N GLN A 7 2.55 -9.67 -4.65
CA GLN A 7 3.90 -10.02 -5.10
C GLN A 7 4.17 -9.57 -6.54
N ARG A 8 3.20 -9.75 -7.45
CA ARG A 8 3.38 -9.31 -8.85
C ARG A 8 3.56 -7.78 -8.97
N GLN A 9 2.83 -6.98 -8.20
CA GLN A 9 2.99 -5.52 -8.19
C GLN A 9 4.33 -5.09 -7.60
N MET A 10 4.83 -5.78 -6.57
CA MET A 10 6.17 -5.56 -6.03
C MET A 10 7.23 -5.89 -7.08
N CYS A 11 7.13 -7.05 -7.73
CA CYS A 11 8.07 -7.48 -8.78
C CYS A 11 8.17 -6.48 -9.94
N ILE A 12 7.08 -5.81 -10.33
CA ILE A 12 7.10 -4.78 -11.38
C ILE A 12 7.95 -3.59 -10.95
N ARG A 13 7.82 -3.14 -9.69
CA ARG A 13 8.56 -2.00 -9.16
C ARG A 13 10.03 -2.31 -8.94
N ASP A 14 10.32 -3.53 -8.47
CA ASP A 14 11.69 -3.99 -8.25
C ASP A 14 12.49 -3.98 -9.55
N ARG A 15 11.89 -4.37 -10.68
CA ARG A 15 12.51 -4.31 -12.01
C ARG A 15 12.88 -2.90 -12.46
N TYR A 16 12.11 -1.91 -12.05
CA TYR A 16 12.44 -0.51 -12.37
C TYR A 16 13.75 -0.07 -11.71
N TYR A 17 13.94 -0.47 -10.43
CA TYR A 17 15.15 -0.09 -9.69
C TYR A 17 16.36 -0.95 -10.00
N ARG A 18 16.10 -2.22 -10.26
CA ARG A 18 17.11 -3.24 -10.47
C ARG A 18 16.71 -4.15 -11.64
N PRO A 19 16.83 -3.65 -12.88
CA PRO A 19 16.49 -4.42 -14.08
C PRO A 19 17.40 -5.64 -14.29
N ASP A 20 18.54 -5.65 -13.62
CA ASP A 20 19.53 -6.75 -13.63
C ASP A 20 19.09 -7.96 -12.78
N LEU A 21 18.11 -7.81 -11.88
CA LEU A 21 17.71 -8.88 -10.98
C LEU A 21 16.73 -9.89 -11.63
N ASN A 22 16.98 -11.17 -11.35
CA ASN A 22 16.07 -12.25 -11.71
C ASN A 22 15.02 -12.42 -10.60
N ILE A 23 13.86 -11.77 -10.76
CA ILE A 23 12.80 -11.76 -9.76
C ILE A 23 11.94 -13.02 -9.83
N LYS A 24 11.92 -13.80 -8.76
CA LYS A 24 11.15 -15.05 -8.63
C LYS A 24 10.05 -14.91 -7.58
N ILE A 25 8.97 -15.67 -7.74
CA ILE A 25 7.87 -15.71 -6.77
C ILE A 25 8.30 -16.57 -5.58
N LEU A 26 8.27 -15.97 -4.38
CA LEU A 26 8.55 -16.63 -3.12
C LEU A 26 7.24 -16.97 -2.37
N ARG A 27 7.02 -18.24 -2.03
CA ARG A 27 5.87 -18.75 -1.29
C ARG A 27 6.28 -19.32 0.06
N GLY A 28 5.35 -19.29 1.02
CA GLY A 28 5.52 -19.78 2.39
C GLY A 28 5.14 -18.70 3.41
N ASN A 29 5.14 -19.06 4.69
CA ASN A 29 5.08 -18.12 5.80
C ASN A 29 6.43 -17.37 5.96
N VAL A 30 6.55 -16.50 6.94
CA VAL A 30 7.77 -15.69 7.15
C VAL A 30 8.97 -16.58 7.42
N GLU A 31 8.83 -17.56 8.32
CA GLU A 31 9.89 -18.48 8.71
C GLU A 31 10.40 -19.30 7.52
N THR A 32 9.49 -19.96 6.81
CA THR A 32 9.85 -20.73 5.59
C THR A 32 10.55 -19.88 4.53
N ARG A 33 10.22 -18.60 4.42
CA ARG A 33 10.89 -17.70 3.47
C ARG A 33 12.30 -17.37 3.90
N ILE A 34 12.50 -17.18 5.21
CA ILE A 34 13.84 -16.95 5.80
C ILE A 34 14.69 -18.21 5.65
N GLU A 35 14.15 -19.40 5.90
CA GLU A 35 14.84 -20.66 5.68
C GLU A 35 15.32 -20.83 4.23
N LYS A 36 14.48 -20.47 3.26
CA LYS A 36 14.85 -20.50 1.84
C LYS A 36 15.96 -19.53 1.47
N LEU A 37 16.01 -18.36 2.13
CA LEU A 37 17.14 -17.44 2.00
C LEU A 37 18.40 -18.04 2.60
N ASN A 38 18.33 -18.54 3.83
CA ASN A 38 19.47 -19.11 4.54
C ASN A 38 20.04 -20.36 3.85
N SER A 39 19.19 -21.12 3.14
CA SER A 39 19.62 -22.28 2.32
C SER A 39 20.25 -21.90 0.98
N GLY A 40 20.37 -20.60 0.66
CA GLY A 40 20.95 -20.13 -0.60
C GLY A 40 20.05 -20.31 -1.83
N LEU A 41 18.75 -20.63 -1.64
CA LEU A 41 17.81 -20.74 -2.76
C LEU A 41 17.46 -19.38 -3.38
N TYR A 42 17.67 -18.31 -2.64
CA TYR A 42 17.51 -16.91 -3.05
C TYR A 42 18.66 -16.07 -2.49
N ASP A 43 19.15 -15.12 -3.27
CA ASP A 43 20.20 -14.19 -2.86
C ASP A 43 19.66 -13.09 -1.93
N ALA A 44 18.38 -12.72 -2.12
CA ALA A 44 17.67 -11.77 -1.28
C ALA A 44 16.15 -12.03 -1.31
N ILE A 45 15.43 -11.59 -0.29
CA ILE A 45 13.97 -11.66 -0.21
C ILE A 45 13.39 -10.35 0.33
N ILE A 46 12.15 -10.02 -0.06
CA ILE A 46 11.42 -8.88 0.49
C ILE A 46 10.27 -9.41 1.35
N LEU A 47 10.20 -8.92 2.59
CA LEU A 47 9.19 -9.27 3.58
C LEU A 47 8.51 -8.02 4.13
N ALA A 48 7.29 -8.18 4.63
CA ALA A 48 6.62 -7.12 5.39
C ALA A 48 7.24 -7.01 6.79
N LYS A 49 7.76 -5.83 7.15
CA LYS A 49 8.34 -5.58 8.48
C LYS A 49 7.40 -5.98 9.61
N ALA A 50 6.12 -5.64 9.52
CA ALA A 50 5.12 -6.00 10.53
C ALA A 50 5.02 -7.51 10.81
N GLY A 51 5.31 -8.36 9.81
CA GLY A 51 5.37 -9.81 9.99
C GLY A 51 6.61 -10.24 10.78
N LEU A 52 7.74 -9.61 10.51
CA LEU A 52 8.99 -9.85 11.26
C LEU A 52 8.87 -9.37 12.72
N ASP A 53 8.32 -8.18 12.93
CA ASP A 53 8.11 -7.59 14.25
C ASP A 53 7.20 -8.47 15.14
N ARG A 54 6.13 -9.04 14.57
CA ARG A 54 5.23 -9.96 15.31
C ARG A 54 5.89 -11.26 15.73
N LEU A 55 6.91 -11.69 15.00
CA LEU A 55 7.68 -12.89 15.30
C LEU A 55 8.95 -12.57 16.10
N ASN A 56 9.16 -11.31 16.50
CA ASN A 56 10.37 -10.82 17.15
C ASN A 56 11.66 -11.14 16.35
N ILE A 57 11.55 -11.12 15.01
CA ILE A 57 12.67 -11.38 14.11
C ILE A 57 13.25 -10.03 13.68
N ASN A 58 14.46 -9.74 14.10
CA ASN A 58 15.15 -8.48 13.77
C ASN A 58 16.26 -8.74 12.73
N VAL A 59 15.87 -8.81 11.46
CA VAL A 59 16.76 -9.05 10.33
C VAL A 59 16.45 -8.14 9.15
N GLY A 60 17.45 -7.90 8.29
CA GLY A 60 17.31 -7.16 7.05
C GLY A 60 17.31 -5.64 7.18
N ASN A 61 17.22 -4.97 6.05
CA ASN A 61 17.21 -3.52 5.93
C ASN A 61 15.81 -3.02 5.56
N ILE A 62 15.40 -1.90 6.12
CA ILE A 62 14.12 -1.27 5.80
C ILE A 62 14.23 -0.56 4.47
N ILE A 63 13.31 -0.85 3.55
CA ILE A 63 13.15 -0.09 2.32
C ILE A 63 12.21 1.08 2.61
N PRO A 64 12.66 2.34 2.46
CA PRO A 64 11.81 3.50 2.72
C PRO A 64 10.58 3.54 1.80
N ASN A 65 9.43 4.00 2.34
CA ASN A 65 8.18 4.13 1.58
C ASN A 65 8.28 5.12 0.42
N GLU A 66 9.20 6.08 0.50
CA GLU A 66 9.50 7.03 -0.57
C GLU A 66 10.12 6.33 -1.80
N ILE A 67 10.87 5.27 -1.57
CA ILE A 67 11.51 4.48 -2.63
C ILE A 67 10.50 3.48 -3.19
N ILE A 68 9.94 2.62 -2.36
CA ILE A 68 8.94 1.62 -2.75
C ILE A 68 7.69 1.77 -1.88
N PRO A 69 6.77 2.68 -2.23
CA PRO A 69 5.54 2.80 -1.46
C PRO A 69 4.71 1.52 -1.54
N PRO A 70 4.08 1.10 -0.44
CA PRO A 70 3.25 -0.09 -0.40
C PRO A 70 2.00 0.04 -1.29
N ALA A 71 1.26 -1.04 -1.44
CA ALA A 71 -0.08 -0.97 -2.01
C ALA A 71 -1.00 -0.18 -1.07
N SER A 72 -1.98 0.54 -1.64
CA SER A 72 -2.96 1.30 -0.85
C SER A 72 -3.61 0.44 0.24
N SER A 73 -3.70 1.00 1.43
CA SER A 73 -4.28 0.38 2.64
C SER A 73 -3.58 -0.92 3.08
N GLN A 74 -2.32 -1.11 2.72
CA GLN A 74 -1.56 -2.28 3.14
C GLN A 74 -1.23 -2.20 4.63
N GLY A 75 -1.52 -3.29 5.36
CA GLY A 75 -1.30 -3.37 6.81
C GLY A 75 -2.44 -2.83 7.65
N VAL A 76 -3.47 -2.25 7.05
CA VAL A 76 -4.67 -1.78 7.75
C VAL A 76 -5.60 -2.94 8.03
N ILE A 77 -6.03 -3.06 9.29
CA ILE A 77 -7.08 -3.99 9.72
C ILE A 77 -8.42 -3.26 9.64
N ALA A 78 -9.35 -3.80 8.88
CA ALA A 78 -10.69 -3.25 8.75
C ALA A 78 -11.73 -4.19 9.37
N ILE A 79 -12.64 -3.62 10.14
CA ILE A 79 -13.79 -4.35 10.70
C ILE A 79 -15.03 -3.92 9.93
N GLN A 80 -15.72 -4.90 9.36
CA GLN A 80 -16.97 -4.66 8.65
C GLN A 80 -18.14 -5.13 9.52
N SER A 81 -19.14 -4.27 9.66
CA SER A 81 -20.39 -4.58 10.33
C SER A 81 -21.59 -4.25 9.45
N THR A 82 -22.73 -4.86 9.70
CA THR A 82 -23.99 -4.51 9.03
C THR A 82 -24.47 -3.16 9.50
N THR A 83 -24.94 -2.34 8.57
CA THR A 83 -25.53 -1.01 8.86
C THR A 83 -27.06 -1.07 8.96
N ASN A 84 -27.66 -2.22 8.60
CA ASN A 84 -29.10 -2.38 8.50
C ASN A 84 -29.70 -2.72 9.88
N GLY A 85 -30.19 -1.73 10.57
CA GLY A 85 -30.97 -1.87 11.79
C GLY A 85 -30.73 -0.74 12.81
N ASN A 86 -31.83 -0.34 13.47
CA ASN A 86 -31.85 0.67 14.52
C ASN A 86 -32.06 0.05 15.90
N ASN A 87 -31.79 -1.25 16.07
CA ASN A 87 -31.94 -1.89 17.37
C ASN A 87 -30.79 -1.50 18.33
N GLU A 88 -31.02 -1.70 19.60
CA GLU A 88 -30.09 -1.30 20.66
C GLU A 88 -28.71 -2.01 20.53
N TYR A 89 -28.72 -3.29 20.13
CA TYR A 89 -27.50 -4.03 19.89
C TYR A 89 -26.62 -3.37 18.82
N GLN A 90 -27.19 -2.89 17.72
CA GLN A 90 -26.43 -2.25 16.65
C GLN A 90 -25.88 -0.89 17.04
N LYS A 91 -26.65 -0.16 17.87
CA LYS A 91 -26.15 1.11 18.46
C LYS A 91 -24.95 0.85 19.35
N GLN A 92 -25.04 -0.13 20.25
CA GLN A 92 -23.91 -0.51 21.12
C GLN A 92 -22.71 -1.02 20.32
N LEU A 93 -22.93 -1.86 19.29
CA LEU A 93 -21.87 -2.31 18.40
C LEU A 93 -21.15 -1.14 17.72
N LYS A 94 -21.89 -0.20 17.16
CA LYS A 94 -21.33 1.01 16.54
C LYS A 94 -20.52 1.84 17.52
N MET A 95 -21.03 2.03 18.74
CA MET A 95 -20.30 2.74 19.79
C MET A 95 -18.98 2.03 20.16
N THR A 96 -19.01 0.71 20.26
CA THR A 96 -17.82 -0.11 20.55
C THR A 96 -16.80 -0.03 19.42
N LEU A 97 -17.24 -0.17 18.17
CA LEU A 97 -16.37 -0.07 17.01
C LEU A 97 -15.73 1.32 16.88
N ASN A 98 -16.47 2.38 17.20
CA ASN A 98 -15.92 3.73 17.19
C ASN A 98 -14.79 3.92 18.23
N LYS A 99 -14.84 3.22 19.37
CA LYS A 99 -13.78 3.31 20.40
C LYS A 99 -12.46 2.70 19.98
N ILE A 100 -12.49 1.71 19.10
CA ILE A 100 -11.29 1.03 18.59
C ILE A 100 -10.85 1.57 17.23
N ASN A 101 -11.59 2.50 16.65
CA ASN A 101 -11.21 3.14 15.40
C ASN A 101 -10.03 4.09 15.62
N ASP A 102 -8.94 3.87 14.91
CA ASP A 102 -7.81 4.79 14.88
C ASP A 102 -8.05 5.87 13.82
N GLU A 103 -8.29 7.08 14.27
CA GLU A 103 -8.65 8.21 13.42
C GLU A 103 -7.53 8.56 12.43
N LYS A 104 -6.27 8.44 12.87
CA LYS A 104 -5.11 8.70 12.04
C LYS A 104 -5.07 7.72 10.87
N THR A 105 -5.10 6.43 11.14
CA THR A 105 -5.13 5.37 10.12
C THR A 105 -6.34 5.50 9.20
N PHE A 106 -7.49 5.93 9.73
CA PHE A 106 -8.70 6.16 8.94
C PHE A 106 -8.49 7.22 7.86
N PHE A 107 -7.94 8.39 8.19
CA PHE A 107 -7.71 9.45 7.22
C PHE A 107 -6.57 9.14 6.25
N GLU A 108 -5.49 8.49 6.72
CA GLU A 108 -4.43 7.98 5.85
C GLU A 108 -5.01 7.06 4.79
N THR A 109 -5.85 6.09 5.21
CA THR A 109 -6.54 5.15 4.32
C THR A 109 -7.50 5.86 3.35
N LEU A 110 -8.23 6.87 3.79
CA LEU A 110 -9.12 7.66 2.93
C LEU A 110 -8.35 8.34 1.80
N ALA A 111 -7.20 8.96 2.10
CA ALA A 111 -6.36 9.61 1.10
C ALA A 111 -5.82 8.61 0.08
N GLU A 112 -5.28 7.49 0.54
CA GLU A 112 -4.74 6.44 -0.32
C GLU A 112 -5.80 5.82 -1.24
N ARG A 113 -6.97 5.51 -0.69
CA ARG A 113 -8.09 4.96 -1.47
C ARG A 113 -8.67 5.96 -2.47
N SER A 114 -8.68 7.24 -2.10
CA SER A 114 -9.10 8.31 -3.00
C SER A 114 -8.15 8.44 -4.20
N LEU A 115 -6.83 8.36 -3.96
CA LEU A 115 -5.84 8.30 -5.02
C LEU A 115 -6.06 7.10 -5.93
N LEU A 116 -6.19 5.90 -5.36
CA LEU A 116 -6.41 4.67 -6.12
C LEU A 116 -7.67 4.76 -7.00
N LYS A 117 -8.78 5.29 -6.44
CA LYS A 117 -10.03 5.49 -7.18
C LYS A 117 -9.88 6.49 -8.33
N THR A 118 -9.13 7.57 -8.13
CA THR A 118 -8.92 8.61 -9.16
C THR A 118 -8.09 8.09 -10.32
N LEU A 119 -7.16 7.20 -10.05
CA LEU A 119 -6.35 6.53 -11.09
C LEU A 119 -7.07 5.35 -11.75
N ASP A 120 -8.38 5.15 -11.49
CA ASP A 120 -9.15 4.00 -11.97
C ASP A 120 -8.48 2.66 -11.62
N GLY A 121 -7.74 2.67 -10.51
CA GLY A 121 -6.92 1.55 -10.09
C GLY A 121 -7.73 0.37 -9.60
N SER A 122 -7.39 -0.78 -10.12
CA SER A 122 -7.85 -2.08 -9.62
C SER A 122 -6.72 -2.77 -8.86
N CYS A 123 -7.03 -3.91 -8.23
CA CYS A 123 -6.00 -4.77 -7.64
C CYS A 123 -4.95 -5.30 -8.65
N ARG A 124 -5.14 -5.05 -9.94
CA ARG A 124 -4.23 -5.47 -11.02
C ARG A 124 -3.30 -4.35 -11.46
N SER A 125 -3.66 -3.10 -11.19
CA SER A 125 -2.86 -1.94 -11.60
C SER A 125 -1.65 -1.79 -10.68
N PRO A 126 -0.45 -1.53 -11.20
CA PRO A 126 0.77 -1.33 -10.40
C PRO A 126 0.81 0.08 -9.80
N ILE A 127 -0.23 0.40 -9.02
CA ILE A 127 -0.39 1.65 -8.28
C ILE A 127 0.02 1.42 -6.83
N SER A 128 0.73 2.38 -6.29
CA SER A 128 1.13 2.46 -4.90
C SER A 128 0.63 3.73 -4.28
N ALA A 129 0.26 3.65 -3.01
CA ALA A 129 -0.09 4.81 -2.21
C ALA A 129 0.38 4.59 -0.78
N SER A 130 0.93 5.62 -0.17
CA SER A 130 1.28 5.62 1.25
C SER A 130 1.02 7.01 1.81
N ALA A 131 0.16 7.09 2.79
CA ALA A 131 -0.12 8.32 3.51
C ALA A 131 0.39 8.22 4.95
N HIS A 132 0.90 9.31 5.48
CA HIS A 132 1.28 9.41 6.88
C HIS A 132 1.21 10.84 7.40
N PHE A 133 1.00 10.93 8.69
CA PHE A 133 1.02 12.19 9.41
C PHE A 133 2.45 12.65 9.64
N THR A 134 2.62 13.96 9.55
CA THR A 134 3.81 14.64 10.05
C THR A 134 3.61 15.07 11.51
N ASP A 135 4.69 15.44 12.18
CA ASP A 135 4.64 16.02 13.52
C ASP A 135 3.83 17.33 13.55
N SER A 136 3.74 18.04 12.44
CA SER A 136 2.90 19.25 12.25
C SER A 136 1.42 18.96 12.03
N LYS A 137 0.97 17.72 12.24
CA LYS A 137 -0.43 17.26 12.02
C LYS A 137 -0.93 17.44 10.58
N GLU A 138 -0.04 17.48 9.62
CA GLU A 138 -0.38 17.46 8.21
C GLU A 138 -0.29 16.06 7.65
N LEU A 139 -1.09 15.77 6.64
CA LEU A 139 -1.07 14.52 5.91
C LEU A 139 -0.13 14.66 4.71
N ILE A 140 0.86 13.77 4.60
CA ILE A 140 1.65 13.59 3.37
C ILE A 140 1.14 12.33 2.69
N LEU A 141 0.82 12.46 1.40
CA LEU A 141 0.42 11.34 0.55
C LEU A 141 1.45 11.17 -0.56
N TYR A 142 2.06 10.00 -0.65
CA TYR A 142 2.90 9.55 -1.74
C TYR A 142 2.09 8.68 -2.68
N GLY A 143 2.27 8.88 -3.98
CA GLY A 143 1.64 8.08 -5.01
C GLY A 143 2.63 7.68 -6.08
N ALA A 144 2.52 6.46 -6.58
CA ALA A 144 3.29 5.99 -7.71
C ALA A 144 2.46 5.07 -8.60
N ILE A 145 2.76 5.12 -9.89
CA ILE A 145 2.22 4.20 -10.89
C ILE A 145 3.36 3.71 -11.77
N ALA A 146 3.32 2.43 -12.14
CA ALA A 146 4.29 1.84 -13.05
C ALA A 146 3.60 1.29 -14.30
N THR A 147 4.34 1.12 -15.39
CA THR A 147 3.92 0.28 -16.52
C THR A 147 3.96 -1.19 -16.13
N LEU A 148 3.20 -2.04 -16.82
CA LEU A 148 3.11 -3.48 -16.49
C LEU A 148 4.43 -4.22 -16.67
N ASP A 149 5.30 -3.74 -17.56
CA ASP A 149 6.65 -4.27 -17.79
C ASP A 149 7.69 -3.74 -16.77
N GLY A 150 7.33 -2.70 -16.00
CA GLY A 150 8.21 -2.08 -15.03
C GLY A 150 9.24 -1.12 -15.62
N THR A 151 9.14 -0.74 -16.90
CA THR A 151 10.13 0.12 -17.56
C THR A 151 9.96 1.59 -17.20
N LYS A 152 8.73 2.02 -16.87
CA LYS A 152 8.43 3.41 -16.52
C LYS A 152 7.71 3.48 -15.18
N VAL A 153 8.09 4.46 -14.35
CA VAL A 153 7.43 4.77 -13.07
C VAL A 153 7.22 6.27 -12.96
N ILE A 154 6.00 6.69 -12.69
CA ILE A 154 5.64 8.07 -12.34
C ILE A 154 5.39 8.13 -10.86
N ARG A 155 5.97 9.14 -10.20
CA ARG A 155 5.81 9.39 -8.76
C ARG A 155 5.47 10.83 -8.51
N SER A 156 4.65 11.02 -7.51
CA SER A 156 4.37 12.35 -7.01
C SER A 156 3.98 12.29 -5.55
N LYS A 157 4.04 13.44 -4.89
CA LYS A 157 3.57 13.61 -3.52
C LYS A 157 2.77 14.90 -3.39
N ILE A 158 1.91 14.92 -2.37
CA ILE A 158 1.13 16.08 -1.96
C ILE A 158 1.08 16.13 -0.44
N LYS A 159 0.96 17.33 0.12
CA LYS A 159 0.86 17.57 1.54
C LYS A 159 -0.30 18.52 1.80
N GLY A 160 -1.02 18.32 2.89
CA GLY A 160 -2.12 19.19 3.27
C GLY A 160 -2.80 18.77 4.56
N SER A 161 -3.96 19.40 4.83
CA SER A 161 -4.73 19.12 6.03
C SER A 161 -5.34 17.71 6.00
N ILE A 162 -5.38 17.07 7.17
CA ILE A 162 -6.06 15.79 7.37
C ILE A 162 -7.53 15.83 6.92
N LYS A 163 -8.20 16.95 7.14
CA LYS A 163 -9.62 17.14 6.75
C LYS A 163 -9.83 17.08 5.25
N ASP A 164 -8.77 17.31 4.48
CA ASP A 164 -8.76 17.27 3.02
C ASP A 164 -8.30 15.93 2.45
N ALA A 165 -8.21 14.86 3.25
CA ALA A 165 -7.65 13.57 2.84
C ALA A 165 -8.18 13.06 1.48
N ILE A 166 -9.50 13.09 1.27
CA ILE A 166 -10.13 12.69 0.00
C ILE A 166 -9.73 13.63 -1.14
N LYS A 167 -9.70 14.94 -0.89
CA LYS A 167 -9.32 15.96 -1.87
C LYS A 167 -7.86 15.79 -2.28
N LEU A 168 -6.97 15.62 -1.32
CA LEU A 168 -5.54 15.36 -1.57
C LEU A 168 -5.34 14.10 -2.44
N GLY A 169 -6.09 13.03 -2.15
CA GLY A 169 -6.05 11.83 -2.98
C GLY A 169 -6.47 12.07 -4.42
N LYS A 170 -7.55 12.83 -4.64
CA LYS A 170 -8.02 13.20 -5.97
C LYS A 170 -7.03 14.11 -6.71
N GLU A 171 -6.51 15.13 -6.05
CA GLU A 171 -5.55 16.06 -6.64
C GLU A 171 -4.27 15.35 -7.06
N LEU A 172 -3.71 14.51 -6.18
CA LEU A 172 -2.52 13.72 -6.51
C LEU A 172 -2.80 12.74 -7.64
N GLY A 173 -3.96 12.08 -7.64
CA GLY A 173 -4.37 11.19 -8.72
C GLY A 173 -4.44 11.89 -10.07
N ASN A 174 -5.08 13.05 -10.13
CA ASN A 174 -5.14 13.86 -11.35
C ASN A 174 -3.76 14.33 -11.81
N LYS A 175 -2.91 14.74 -10.88
CA LYS A 175 -1.52 15.13 -11.18
C LYS A 175 -0.71 13.98 -11.79
N ILE A 176 -0.85 12.77 -11.26
CA ILE A 176 -0.20 11.57 -11.81
C ILE A 176 -0.81 11.22 -13.16
N LYS A 177 -2.15 11.23 -13.29
CA LYS A 177 -2.86 10.91 -14.52
C LYS A 177 -2.46 11.84 -15.68
N ALA A 178 -2.27 13.12 -15.41
CA ALA A 178 -1.82 14.09 -16.40
C ALA A 178 -0.40 13.83 -16.93
N GLN A 179 0.42 13.08 -16.19
CA GLN A 179 1.77 12.68 -16.59
C GLN A 179 1.80 11.32 -17.29
N THR A 180 0.69 10.56 -17.26
CA THR A 180 0.59 9.27 -17.94
C THR A 180 0.27 9.47 -19.42
N ASN A 181 1.16 9.01 -20.28
CA ASN A 181 0.86 8.78 -21.69
C ASN A 181 0.13 7.43 -21.80
N GLY A 182 -0.47 7.10 -22.95
CA GLY A 182 -1.24 5.87 -23.16
C GLY A 182 -0.59 4.55 -22.75
N ASP A 183 0.71 4.54 -22.45
CA ASP A 183 1.48 3.38 -21.98
C ASP A 183 1.09 2.85 -20.59
N PHE A 184 0.40 3.67 -19.77
CA PHE A 184 -0.06 3.33 -18.42
C PHE A 184 -1.50 2.83 -18.42
N LEU A 185 -1.96 2.22 -19.50
CA LEU A 185 -3.35 1.81 -19.67
C LEU A 185 -3.74 0.73 -18.68
N PHE A 186 -4.77 1.07 -17.93
CA PHE A 186 -5.56 0.21 -17.08
C PHE A 186 -6.56 -0.57 -17.95
N LYS A 187 -6.15 -1.69 -18.52
CA LYS A 187 -7.06 -2.66 -19.14
C LYS A 187 -7.27 -3.87 -18.27
#